data_42b3a955c94ca2f36dc7f3298bc98d7e
#
_entry.id   42b3a955c94ca2f36dc7f3298bc98d7e
#
_cell.length_a   1.000
_cell.length_b   1.000
_cell.length_c   1.000
_cell.angle_alpha   90.00
_cell.angle_beta   90.00
_cell.angle_gamma   90.00
#
_symmetry.space_group_name_H-M   'P 1'
#
loop_
_entity.id
_entity.type
_entity.pdbx_description
1 polymer ?
#
loop_
_entity_poly.entity_id
_entity_poly.type
_entity_poly.pdbx_seq_one_letter_code
_entity_poly.pdbx_strand_id
1 'polypeptide(L)'
;KIFLQLKEKGYNVFPVNPSLSDVEGVKCYPSISDILYPIDAVDIVTPPEATEKIVEECKKKGIKYVWMQPGAESDKAIKFCEHNNIKVIHNSCLMVELGLNI
;
A
#
# COMPACT_ATOMS: atom_id res chain seq x y z
N LYS A 1 -6.77 -11.67 7.07
CA LYS A 1 -6.51 -10.31 6.68
C LYS A 1 -5.13 -10.17 6.08
N ILE A 2 -5.01 -9.30 5.09
CA ILE A 2 -3.76 -9.12 4.35
C ILE A 2 -2.59 -8.78 5.29
N PHE A 3 -2.81 -7.84 6.20
CA PHE A 3 -1.77 -7.41 7.14
C PHE A 3 -1.19 -8.59 7.93
N LEU A 4 -2.05 -9.41 8.51
CA LEU A 4 -1.59 -10.52 9.35
C LEU A 4 -0.86 -11.58 8.54
N GLN A 5 -1.34 -11.87 7.33
CA GLN A 5 -0.71 -12.87 6.48
C GLN A 5 0.67 -12.42 6.02
N LEU A 6 0.83 -11.16 5.67
CA LEU A 6 2.13 -10.61 5.29
C LEU A 6 3.10 -10.66 6.46
N LYS A 7 2.62 -10.31 7.66
CA LYS A 7 3.45 -10.34 8.85
C LYS A 7 3.92 -11.76 9.16
N GLU A 8 3.05 -12.75 9.00
CA GLU A 8 3.41 -14.15 9.23
C GLU A 8 4.46 -14.65 8.24
N LYS A 9 4.49 -14.08 7.04
CA LYS A 9 5.50 -14.41 6.03
C LYS A 9 6.85 -13.73 6.28
N GLY A 10 6.97 -12.94 7.34
CA GLY A 10 8.23 -12.31 7.69
C GLY A 10 8.43 -10.91 7.14
N TYR A 11 7.42 -10.33 6.52
CA TYR A 11 7.51 -8.94 6.05
C TYR A 11 7.37 -7.97 7.21
N ASN A 12 8.09 -6.86 7.15
CA ASN A 12 7.89 -5.75 8.08
C ASN A 12 6.73 -4.93 7.56
N VAL A 13 5.57 -5.07 8.18
CA VAL A 13 4.33 -4.45 7.69
C VAL A 13 3.93 -3.31 8.59
N PHE A 14 3.65 -2.15 7.99
CA PHE A 14 3.22 -0.94 8.69
C PHE A 14 1.78 -0.62 8.28
N PRO A 15 0.78 -0.93 9.12
CA PRO A 15 -0.61 -0.59 8.79
C PRO A 15 -0.80 0.92 8.75
N VAL A 16 -1.56 1.40 7.76
CA VAL A 16 -1.86 2.82 7.62
C VAL A 16 -3.38 3.00 7.53
N ASN A 17 -3.93 3.80 8.43
CA ASN A 17 -5.35 4.13 8.43
C ASN A 17 -5.56 5.35 9.30
N PRO A 18 -6.14 6.45 8.75
CA PRO A 18 -6.31 7.68 9.51
C PRO A 18 -7.29 7.55 10.68
N SER A 19 -8.10 6.50 10.70
CA SER A 19 -9.14 6.32 11.72
C SER A 19 -8.76 5.35 12.84
N LEU A 20 -7.62 4.67 12.73
CA LEU A 20 -7.22 3.66 13.71
C LEU A 20 -5.87 4.00 14.34
N SER A 21 -5.72 3.69 15.63
CA SER A 21 -4.44 3.86 16.33
C SER A 21 -3.61 2.59 16.34
N ASP A 22 -4.27 1.43 16.22
CA ASP A 22 -3.57 0.15 16.15
C ASP A 22 -4.41 -0.87 15.38
N VAL A 23 -3.75 -1.91 14.87
CA VAL A 23 -4.38 -3.04 14.20
C VAL A 23 -3.75 -4.29 14.79
N GLU A 24 -4.57 -5.11 15.45
CA GLU A 24 -4.11 -6.38 16.07
C GLU A 24 -2.89 -6.15 16.96
N GLY A 25 -2.90 -5.08 17.74
CA GLY A 25 -1.82 -4.77 18.67
C GLY A 25 -0.58 -4.14 18.03
N VAL A 26 -0.61 -3.88 16.74
CA VAL A 26 0.50 -3.22 16.03
C VAL A 26 0.11 -1.78 15.72
N LYS A 27 1.03 -0.85 15.96
CA LYS A 27 0.77 0.57 15.73
C LYS A 27 0.32 0.82 14.30
N CYS A 28 -0.76 1.56 14.15
CA CYS A 28 -1.28 1.98 12.86
C CYS A 28 -0.94 3.46 12.65
N TYR A 29 -0.40 3.78 11.48
CA TYR A 29 0.01 5.15 11.17
C TYR A 29 -1.11 5.89 10.45
N PRO A 30 -1.33 7.19 10.75
CA PRO A 30 -2.39 7.95 10.07
C PRO A 30 -2.12 8.12 8.58
N SER A 31 -0.86 8.19 8.17
CA SER A 31 -0.49 8.32 6.77
C SER A 31 0.88 7.70 6.53
N ILE A 32 1.20 7.47 5.26
CA ILE A 32 2.52 6.94 4.88
C ILE A 32 3.62 7.90 5.33
N SER A 33 3.36 9.20 5.27
CA SER A 33 4.34 10.20 5.64
C SER A 33 4.77 10.11 7.11
N ASP A 34 3.94 9.54 7.96
CA ASP A 34 4.24 9.41 9.38
C ASP A 34 5.16 8.24 9.70
N ILE A 35 5.42 7.35 8.74
CA ILE A 35 6.31 6.22 8.93
C ILE A 35 7.74 6.67 8.73
N LEU A 36 8.57 6.53 9.77
CA LEU A 36 9.96 7.01 9.74
C LEU A 36 10.95 5.97 9.22
N TYR A 37 10.48 4.78 8.91
CA TYR A 37 11.32 3.70 8.40
C TYR A 37 11.30 3.66 6.88
N PRO A 38 12.36 3.13 6.25
CA PRO A 38 12.36 2.95 4.80
C PRO A 38 11.23 2.01 4.36
N ILE A 39 10.55 2.37 3.30
CA ILE A 39 9.44 1.58 2.76
C ILE A 39 9.81 1.13 1.35
N ASP A 40 9.78 -0.18 1.12
CA ASP A 40 10.10 -0.74 -0.19
C ASP A 40 8.91 -0.74 -1.13
N ALA A 41 7.72 -1.00 -0.61
CA ALA A 41 6.53 -1.10 -1.42
C ALA A 41 5.28 -0.78 -0.59
N VAL A 42 4.22 -0.36 -1.27
CA VAL A 42 2.93 -0.06 -0.64
C VAL A 42 1.85 -0.90 -1.29
N ASP A 43 1.05 -1.56 -0.46
CA ASP A 43 -0.12 -2.32 -0.91
C ASP A 43 -1.36 -1.49 -0.58
N ILE A 44 -2.10 -1.09 -1.60
CA ILE A 44 -3.24 -0.18 -1.47
C ILE A 44 -4.56 -0.94 -1.60
N VAL A 45 -5.40 -0.79 -0.57
CA VAL A 45 -6.73 -1.44 -0.53
C VAL A 45 -7.86 -0.43 -0.35
N THR A 46 -7.59 0.85 -0.60
CA THR A 46 -8.54 1.94 -0.39
C THR A 46 -9.43 2.16 -1.61
N PRO A 47 -10.52 2.94 -1.49
CA PRO A 47 -11.28 3.38 -2.67
C PRO A 47 -10.40 4.20 -3.61
N PRO A 48 -10.74 4.23 -4.92
CA PRO A 48 -9.89 4.90 -5.92
C PRO A 48 -9.51 6.35 -5.60
N GLU A 49 -10.44 7.12 -5.02
CA GLU A 49 -10.18 8.52 -4.69
C GLU A 49 -9.05 8.64 -3.65
N ALA A 50 -9.04 7.75 -2.66
CA ALA A 50 -7.99 7.75 -1.66
C ALA A 50 -6.66 7.26 -2.26
N THR A 51 -6.72 6.30 -3.18
CA THR A 51 -5.54 5.80 -3.87
C THR A 51 -4.79 6.92 -4.58
N GLU A 52 -5.53 7.86 -5.19
CA GLU A 52 -4.92 8.98 -5.89
C GLU A 52 -4.08 9.87 -4.98
N LYS A 53 -4.49 10.01 -3.74
CA LYS A 53 -3.74 10.80 -2.76
C LYS A 53 -2.56 10.00 -2.21
N ILE A 54 -2.74 8.70 -2.02
CA ILE A 54 -1.70 7.83 -1.47
C ILE A 54 -0.49 7.76 -2.39
N VAL A 55 -0.71 7.66 -3.71
CA VAL A 55 0.43 7.60 -4.64
C VAL A 55 1.24 8.88 -4.66
N GLU A 56 0.61 10.03 -4.38
CA GLU A 56 1.35 11.29 -4.24
C GLU A 56 2.28 11.24 -3.03
N GLU A 57 1.81 10.67 -1.92
CA GLU A 57 2.66 10.48 -0.74
C GLU A 57 3.80 9.51 -1.03
N CYS A 58 3.53 8.46 -1.80
CA CYS A 58 4.56 7.50 -2.19
C CYS A 58 5.68 8.19 -2.96
N LYS A 59 5.33 9.10 -3.88
CA LYS A 59 6.33 9.84 -4.63
C LYS A 59 7.19 10.69 -3.69
N LYS A 60 6.55 11.41 -2.77
CA LYS A 60 7.28 12.29 -1.84
C LYS A 60 8.22 11.50 -0.95
N LYS A 61 7.85 10.27 -0.60
CA LYS A 61 8.66 9.43 0.27
C LYS A 61 9.71 8.62 -0.50
N GLY A 62 9.67 8.67 -1.82
CA GLY A 62 10.64 7.94 -2.64
C GLY A 62 10.34 6.47 -2.81
N ILE A 63 9.11 6.06 -2.60
CA ILE A 63 8.68 4.68 -2.77
C ILE A 63 8.59 4.37 -4.26
N LYS A 64 9.14 3.23 -4.67
CA LYS A 64 9.25 2.87 -6.09
C LYS A 64 8.27 1.80 -6.54
N TYR A 65 7.60 1.12 -5.62
CA TYR A 65 6.70 0.02 -5.96
C TYR A 65 5.37 0.20 -5.27
N VAL A 66 4.28 0.12 -6.05
CA VAL A 66 2.92 0.26 -5.54
C VAL A 66 2.08 -0.87 -6.11
N TRP A 67 1.33 -1.53 -5.25
CA TRP A 67 0.40 -2.56 -5.64
C TRP A 67 -1.01 -2.09 -5.32
N MET A 68 -1.86 -1.99 -6.34
CA MET A 68 -3.26 -1.61 -6.16
C MET A 68 -4.12 -2.86 -6.20
N GLN A 69 -4.70 -3.22 -5.06
CA GLN A 69 -5.57 -4.39 -4.97
C GLN A 69 -6.85 -4.16 -5.79
N PRO A 70 -7.51 -5.24 -6.23
CA PRO A 70 -8.76 -5.09 -6.98
C PRO A 70 -9.75 -4.18 -6.24
N GLY A 71 -10.26 -3.18 -6.94
CA GLY A 71 -11.15 -2.17 -6.38
C GLY A 71 -10.47 -0.90 -5.92
N ALA A 72 -9.14 -0.91 -5.80
CA ALA A 72 -8.38 0.29 -5.41
C ALA A 72 -7.82 1.04 -6.61
N GLU A 73 -7.78 0.42 -7.78
CA GLU A 73 -7.16 1.02 -8.95
C GLU A 73 -7.93 2.25 -9.45
N SER A 74 -7.18 3.21 -9.95
CA SER A 74 -7.69 4.43 -10.55
C SER A 74 -6.80 4.74 -11.74
N ASP A 75 -7.39 5.04 -12.89
CA ASP A 75 -6.61 5.38 -14.09
C ASP A 75 -5.71 6.57 -13.83
N LYS A 76 -6.20 7.56 -13.07
CA LYS A 76 -5.42 8.74 -12.72
C LYS A 76 -4.23 8.37 -11.85
N ALA A 77 -4.44 7.51 -10.86
CA ALA A 77 -3.36 7.07 -9.97
C ALA A 77 -2.33 6.24 -10.73
N ILE A 78 -2.76 5.36 -11.62
CA ILE A 78 -1.87 4.53 -12.42
C ILE A 78 -0.99 5.41 -13.30
N LYS A 79 -1.59 6.39 -13.99
CA LYS A 79 -0.83 7.31 -14.83
C LYS A 79 0.15 8.15 -14.04
N PHE A 80 -0.24 8.59 -12.84
CA PHE A 80 0.65 9.33 -11.96
C PHE A 80 1.88 8.49 -11.62
N CYS A 81 1.68 7.22 -11.26
CA CYS A 81 2.79 6.32 -10.95
C CYS A 81 3.72 6.15 -12.15
N GLU A 82 3.15 5.92 -13.33
CA GLU A 82 3.94 5.72 -14.53
C GLU A 82 4.76 6.95 -14.90
N HIS A 83 4.18 8.14 -14.74
CA HIS A 83 4.88 9.38 -15.04
C HIS A 83 5.95 9.73 -14.01
N ASN A 84 5.92 9.12 -12.83
CA ASN A 84 6.86 9.41 -11.75
C ASN A 84 7.79 8.25 -11.45
N ASN A 85 7.94 7.31 -12.38
CA ASN A 85 8.84 6.16 -12.25
C ASN A 85 8.53 5.27 -11.05
N ILE A 86 7.26 5.18 -10.69
CA ILE A 86 6.78 4.25 -9.68
C ILE A 86 6.21 3.05 -10.42
N LYS A 87 6.76 1.87 -10.14
CA LYS A 87 6.26 0.65 -10.74
C LYS A 87 4.93 0.29 -10.08
N VAL A 88 3.88 0.21 -10.87
CA VAL A 88 2.54 -0.07 -10.37
C VAL A 88 2.05 -1.42 -10.88
N ILE A 89 1.44 -2.20 -9.98
CA ILE A 89 0.82 -3.47 -10.33
C ILE A 89 -0.66 -3.35 -9.95
N HIS A 90 -1.54 -3.73 -10.87
CA HIS A 90 -2.97 -3.70 -10.65
C HIS A 90 -3.62 -4.87 -11.39
N ASN A 91 -4.92 -5.07 -11.17
CA ASN A 91 -5.69 -6.18 -11.74
C ASN A 91 -5.19 -7.55 -11.27
N SER A 92 -4.51 -7.58 -10.13
CA SER A 92 -3.94 -8.81 -9.58
C SER A 92 -3.92 -8.69 -8.07
N CYS A 93 -4.31 -9.74 -7.36
CA CYS A 93 -4.30 -9.71 -5.91
C CYS A 93 -2.90 -10.04 -5.38
N LEU A 94 -2.35 -9.18 -4.54
CA LEU A 94 -1.04 -9.37 -3.94
C LEU A 94 -0.95 -10.71 -3.23
N MET A 95 -1.99 -11.09 -2.50
CA MET A 95 -1.99 -12.32 -1.73
C MET A 95 -1.85 -13.54 -2.65
N VAL A 96 -2.53 -13.52 -3.80
CA VAL A 96 -2.43 -14.60 -4.78
C VAL A 96 -1.04 -14.66 -5.37
N GLU A 97 -0.46 -13.51 -5.74
CA GLU A 97 0.86 -13.44 -6.35
C GLU A 97 1.96 -13.92 -5.40
N LEU A 98 1.78 -13.70 -4.11
CA LEU A 98 2.73 -14.16 -3.10
C LEU A 98 2.46 -15.60 -2.64
N GLY A 99 1.44 -16.25 -3.20
CA GLY A 99 1.10 -17.62 -2.83
C GLY A 99 0.45 -17.75 -1.47
N LEU A 100 -0.23 -16.71 -1.01
CA LEU A 100 -0.91 -16.70 0.28
C LEU A 100 -2.39 -17.01 0.12
N ASN A 101 -2.99 -17.55 1.17
CA ASN A 101 -4.43 -17.77 1.22
C ASN A 101 -5.14 -16.50 1.68
N ILE A 102 -6.21 -16.13 0.96
CA ILE A 102 -7.00 -14.95 1.29
C ILE A 102 -8.44 -15.30 1.56
#